data_7c0fcdfb5172041f94e0a2f07b21a1cf
#
_entry.id   7c0fcdfb5172041f94e0a2f07b21a1cf
#
_cell.length_a   1.000
_cell.length_b   1.000
_cell.length_c   1.000
_cell.angle_alpha   90.00
_cell.angle_beta   90.00
_cell.angle_gamma   90.00
#
_symmetry.space_group_name_H-M   'P 1'
#
loop_
_entity.id
_entity.type
_entity.pdbx_description
1 polymer ?
#
loop_
_entity_poly.entity_id
_entity_poly.type
_entity_poly.pdbx_seq_one_letter_code
_entity_poly.pdbx_strand_id
1 'polypeptide(L)'
;NIGTNDLSDPAISIDRMIANYDRILSIVENKLPDIEIYMMAYYPINYEAAAEEMKPCLRVRTNGKIAMANKAVQELAERHHAKYIDINDPLKDRDGNLKAEYTIEGMHIKEEGYRAIFDLFMGYAKEPRWNV
;
A
#
# COMPACT_ATOMS: atom_id res chain seq x y z
N ASN A 1 4.31 -1.67 4.75
CA ASN A 1 3.56 -2.09 3.56
C ASN A 1 4.00 -3.49 3.13
N ILE A 2 3.48 -4.53 3.78
CA ILE A 2 3.70 -5.95 3.44
C ILE A 2 2.46 -6.52 2.75
N GLY A 3 2.61 -7.66 2.02
CA GLY A 3 1.51 -8.28 1.27
C GLY A 3 1.34 -7.75 -0.16
N THR A 4 2.15 -6.78 -0.57
CA THR A 4 2.03 -6.19 -1.92
C THR A 4 2.24 -7.21 -3.04
N ASN A 5 3.13 -8.19 -2.84
CA ASN A 5 3.38 -9.26 -3.80
C ASN A 5 2.24 -10.28 -3.84
N ASP A 6 1.56 -10.49 -2.71
CA ASP A 6 0.40 -11.39 -2.62
C ASP A 6 -0.74 -10.92 -3.53
N LEU A 7 -0.86 -9.61 -3.76
CA LEU A 7 -1.85 -9.05 -4.68
C LEU A 7 -1.64 -9.46 -6.14
N SER A 8 -0.43 -9.84 -6.50
CA SER A 8 -0.06 -10.30 -7.85
C SER A 8 -0.17 -11.82 -8.02
N ASP A 9 -0.40 -12.57 -6.93
CA ASP A 9 -0.58 -14.01 -6.96
C ASP A 9 -2.07 -14.36 -7.06
N PRO A 10 -2.53 -15.04 -8.15
CA PRO A 10 -3.92 -15.44 -8.29
C PRO A 10 -4.36 -16.51 -7.29
N ALA A 11 -3.42 -17.23 -6.68
CA ALA A 11 -3.71 -18.26 -5.67
C ALA A 11 -3.92 -17.69 -4.26
N ILE A 12 -3.61 -16.41 -4.04
CA ILE A 12 -3.75 -15.75 -2.74
C ILE A 12 -4.95 -14.82 -2.76
N SER A 13 -5.97 -15.15 -1.96
CA SER A 13 -7.11 -14.27 -1.73
C SER A 13 -6.74 -13.10 -0.80
N ILE A 14 -7.50 -12.02 -0.86
CA ILE A 14 -7.37 -10.90 0.09
C ILE A 14 -7.54 -11.39 1.53
N ASP A 15 -8.53 -12.24 1.78
CA ASP A 15 -8.77 -12.79 3.14
C ASP A 15 -7.57 -13.55 3.67
N ARG A 16 -6.91 -14.37 2.83
CA ARG A 16 -5.70 -15.08 3.22
C ARG A 16 -4.53 -14.13 3.49
N MET A 17 -4.36 -13.14 2.64
CA MET A 17 -3.35 -12.08 2.82
C MET A 17 -3.57 -11.34 4.14
N ILE A 18 -4.81 -10.94 4.44
CA ILE A 18 -5.18 -10.25 5.68
C ILE A 18 -4.97 -11.16 6.91
N ALA A 19 -5.33 -12.43 6.84
CA ALA A 19 -5.09 -13.37 7.94
C ALA A 19 -3.59 -13.54 8.25
N ASN A 20 -2.74 -13.58 7.23
CA ASN A 20 -1.29 -13.61 7.39
C ASN A 20 -0.76 -12.30 8.01
N TYR A 21 -1.29 -11.17 7.56
CA TYR A 21 -0.90 -9.86 8.07
C TYR A 21 -1.31 -9.70 9.55
N ASP A 22 -2.53 -10.08 9.89
CA ASP A 22 -3.06 -10.11 11.27
C ASP A 22 -2.15 -10.92 12.21
N ARG A 23 -1.72 -12.11 11.75
CA ARG A 23 -0.78 -12.93 12.50
C ARG A 23 0.57 -12.24 12.72
N ILE A 24 1.10 -11.56 11.70
CA ILE A 24 2.36 -10.82 11.82
C ILE A 24 2.21 -9.69 12.84
N LEU A 25 1.13 -8.91 12.77
CA LEU A 25 0.87 -7.82 13.71
C LEU A 25 0.77 -8.35 15.14
N SER A 26 0.02 -9.43 15.38
CA SER A 26 -0.12 -10.05 16.69
C SER A 26 1.23 -10.49 17.27
N ILE A 27 2.13 -11.03 16.44
CA ILE A 27 3.49 -11.41 16.87
C ILE A 27 4.32 -10.17 17.23
N VAL A 28 4.23 -9.11 16.42
CA VAL A 28 4.97 -7.85 16.66
C VAL A 28 4.51 -7.22 17.96
N GLU A 29 3.20 -7.06 18.16
CA GLU A 29 2.62 -6.48 19.38
C GLU A 29 2.99 -7.26 20.64
N ASN A 30 2.97 -8.59 20.58
CA ASN A 30 3.36 -9.45 21.71
C ASN A 30 4.85 -9.32 22.07
N LYS A 31 5.71 -9.08 21.08
CA LYS A 31 7.16 -8.97 21.31
C LYS A 31 7.61 -7.54 21.60
N LEU A 32 6.89 -6.59 21.10
CA LEU A 32 7.22 -5.16 21.17
C LEU A 32 5.97 -4.35 21.55
N PRO A 33 5.50 -4.48 22.82
CA PRO A 33 4.21 -3.93 23.24
C PRO A 33 4.12 -2.39 23.18
N ASP A 34 5.25 -1.72 23.20
CA ASP A 34 5.32 -0.25 23.19
C ASP A 34 5.57 0.34 21.78
N ILE A 35 5.57 -0.51 20.72
CA ILE A 35 5.82 -0.03 19.36
C ILE A 35 4.58 0.64 18.77
N GLU A 36 4.77 1.74 18.07
CA GLU A 36 3.74 2.32 17.22
C GLU A 36 3.80 1.69 15.82
N ILE A 37 2.63 1.23 15.34
CA ILE A 37 2.52 0.56 14.04
C ILE A 37 1.80 1.49 13.06
N TYR A 38 2.43 1.68 11.89
CA TYR A 38 1.86 2.40 10.77
C TYR A 38 1.66 1.45 9.61
N MET A 39 0.45 1.38 9.08
CA MET A 39 0.07 0.53 7.97
C MET A 39 -0.26 1.41 6.76
N MET A 40 0.47 1.23 5.68
CA MET A 40 0.30 2.04 4.47
C MET A 40 -0.61 1.36 3.46
N ALA A 41 -1.44 2.14 2.81
CA ALA A 41 -2.17 1.74 1.62
C ALA A 41 -1.23 1.23 0.51
N TYR A 42 -1.64 0.22 -0.22
CA TYR A 42 -0.97 -0.21 -1.44
C TYR A 42 -1.14 0.86 -2.52
N TYR A 43 -0.07 1.08 -3.27
CA TYR A 43 -0.07 2.07 -4.35
C TYR A 43 -0.90 1.60 -5.55
N PRO A 44 -1.50 2.54 -6.30
CA PRO A 44 -2.18 2.20 -7.55
C PRO A 44 -1.18 1.71 -8.61
N ILE A 45 -1.69 1.04 -9.63
CA ILE A 45 -0.93 0.62 -10.81
C ILE A 45 -1.45 1.32 -12.06
N ASN A 46 -0.68 1.28 -13.15
CA ASN A 46 -1.12 1.73 -14.46
C ASN A 46 -0.90 0.61 -15.49
N TYR A 47 -1.96 -0.09 -15.85
CA TYR A 47 -1.91 -1.19 -16.80
C TYR A 47 -1.55 -0.73 -18.22
N GLU A 48 -2.06 0.44 -18.65
CA GLU A 48 -1.83 0.95 -20.00
C GLU A 48 -0.38 1.44 -20.19
N ALA A 49 0.22 2.01 -19.15
CA ALA A 49 1.62 2.41 -19.15
C ALA A 49 2.59 1.25 -18.81
N ALA A 50 2.06 0.03 -18.62
CA ALA A 50 2.87 -1.10 -18.21
C ALA A 50 3.74 -1.63 -19.36
N ALA A 51 4.97 -2.01 -19.02
CA ALA A 51 5.80 -2.82 -19.90
C ALA A 51 5.12 -4.19 -20.16
N GLU A 52 5.31 -4.76 -21.35
CA GLU A 52 4.60 -5.98 -21.75
C GLU A 52 4.85 -7.15 -20.80
N GLU A 53 6.06 -7.27 -20.26
CA GLU A 53 6.42 -8.29 -19.27
C GLU A 53 5.71 -8.14 -17.91
N MET A 54 5.23 -6.93 -17.60
CA MET A 54 4.49 -6.65 -16.36
C MET A 54 2.98 -6.89 -16.48
N LYS A 55 2.43 -6.86 -17.67
CA LYS A 55 0.99 -7.00 -17.91
C LYS A 55 0.38 -8.27 -17.34
N PRO A 56 0.99 -9.46 -17.40
CA PRO A 56 0.44 -10.65 -16.75
C PRO A 56 0.23 -10.47 -15.24
N CYS A 57 1.18 -9.86 -14.56
CA CYS A 57 1.11 -9.54 -13.13
C CYS A 57 -0.02 -8.53 -12.84
N LEU A 58 -0.11 -7.46 -13.65
CA LEU A 58 -1.07 -6.38 -13.44
C LEU A 58 -2.52 -6.76 -13.81
N ARG A 59 -2.73 -7.81 -14.60
CA ARG A 59 -4.06 -8.40 -14.80
C ARG A 59 -4.62 -9.04 -13.53
N VAL A 60 -3.75 -9.52 -12.64
CA VAL A 60 -4.13 -10.08 -11.34
C VAL A 60 -4.22 -8.96 -10.29
N ARG A 61 -3.22 -8.07 -10.26
CA ARG A 61 -3.14 -6.93 -9.35
C ARG A 61 -3.80 -5.70 -9.95
N THR A 62 -5.10 -5.71 -10.07
CA THR A 62 -5.88 -4.57 -10.59
C THR A 62 -6.06 -3.46 -9.54
N ASN A 63 -6.33 -2.23 -9.96
CA ASN A 63 -6.68 -1.13 -9.05
C ASN A 63 -7.95 -1.44 -8.24
N GLY A 64 -8.89 -2.20 -8.81
CA GLY A 64 -10.06 -2.68 -8.06
C GLY A 64 -9.67 -3.64 -6.94
N LYS A 65 -8.79 -4.61 -7.19
CA LYS A 65 -8.26 -5.53 -6.16
C LYS A 65 -7.46 -4.75 -5.09
N ILE A 66 -6.66 -3.77 -5.50
CA ILE A 66 -5.92 -2.88 -4.60
C ILE A 66 -6.86 -2.10 -3.69
N ALA A 67 -7.94 -1.54 -4.22
CA ALA A 67 -8.92 -0.80 -3.43
C ALA A 67 -9.61 -1.69 -2.37
N MET A 68 -9.98 -2.91 -2.74
CA MET A 68 -10.53 -3.90 -1.79
C MET A 68 -9.51 -4.27 -0.70
N ALA A 69 -8.26 -4.49 -1.08
CA ALA A 69 -7.18 -4.80 -0.14
C ALA A 69 -6.89 -3.62 0.80
N ASN A 70 -6.87 -2.39 0.29
CA ASN A 70 -6.66 -1.19 1.10
C ASN A 70 -7.77 -1.01 2.14
N LYS A 71 -9.03 -1.25 1.77
CA LYS A 71 -10.13 -1.25 2.73
C LYS A 71 -9.93 -2.31 3.83
N ALA A 72 -9.56 -3.53 3.45
CA ALA A 72 -9.32 -4.61 4.40
C ALA A 72 -8.11 -4.32 5.32
N VAL A 73 -7.04 -3.70 4.80
CA VAL A 73 -5.88 -3.26 5.60
C VAL A 73 -6.25 -2.13 6.55
N GLN A 74 -7.11 -1.20 6.14
CA GLN A 74 -7.62 -0.14 7.02
C GLN A 74 -8.42 -0.73 8.20
N GLU A 75 -9.35 -1.66 7.92
CA GLU A 75 -10.11 -2.36 8.95
C GLU A 75 -9.20 -3.19 9.88
N LEU A 76 -8.13 -3.78 9.34
CA LEU A 76 -7.12 -4.49 10.12
C LEU A 76 -6.34 -3.53 11.03
N ALA A 77 -5.94 -2.36 10.53
CA ALA A 77 -5.26 -1.34 11.31
C ALA A 77 -6.10 -0.90 12.51
N GLU A 78 -7.41 -0.68 12.31
CA GLU A 78 -8.34 -0.33 13.39
C GLU A 78 -8.39 -1.41 14.49
N ARG A 79 -8.43 -2.71 14.10
CA ARG A 79 -8.43 -3.83 15.07
C ARG A 79 -7.15 -3.91 15.90
N HIS A 80 -6.00 -3.54 15.32
CA HIS A 80 -4.69 -3.54 15.98
C HIS A 80 -4.31 -2.18 16.58
N HIS A 81 -5.24 -1.21 16.62
CA HIS A 81 -4.94 0.16 17.07
C HIS A 81 -3.73 0.79 16.34
N ALA A 82 -3.44 0.30 15.14
CA ALA A 82 -2.40 0.84 14.27
C ALA A 82 -2.91 2.06 13.49
N LYS A 83 -1.99 2.91 13.06
CA LYS A 83 -2.33 4.06 12.21
C LYS A 83 -2.34 3.65 10.74
N TYR A 84 -3.47 3.87 10.06
CA TYR A 84 -3.55 3.68 8.61
C TYR A 84 -3.12 4.96 7.89
N ILE A 85 -2.24 4.81 6.90
CA ILE A 85 -1.71 5.90 6.07
C ILE A 85 -2.15 5.67 4.63
N ASP A 86 -2.92 6.58 4.07
CA ASP A 86 -3.20 6.64 2.63
C ASP A 86 -2.70 7.98 2.07
N ILE A 87 -1.68 7.91 1.24
CA ILE A 87 -1.04 9.05 0.58
C ILE A 87 -1.12 8.93 -0.95
N ASN A 88 -2.08 8.15 -1.45
CA ASN A 88 -2.16 7.78 -2.86
C ASN A 88 -2.72 8.86 -3.79
N ASP A 89 -3.45 9.84 -3.27
CA ASP A 89 -4.15 10.82 -4.12
C ASP A 89 -3.25 11.56 -5.10
N PRO A 90 -2.06 12.08 -4.73
CA PRO A 90 -1.18 12.73 -5.70
C PRO A 90 -0.63 11.80 -6.78
N LEU A 91 -0.62 10.47 -6.51
CA LEU A 91 -0.13 9.47 -7.46
C LEU A 91 -1.13 9.15 -8.56
N LYS A 92 -2.42 9.43 -8.32
CA LYS A 92 -3.51 9.02 -9.22
C LYS A 92 -3.75 10.04 -10.32
N ASP A 93 -4.03 9.54 -11.51
CA ASP A 93 -4.66 10.31 -12.58
C ASP A 93 -6.18 10.45 -12.33
N ARG A 94 -6.88 11.11 -13.26
CA ARG A 94 -8.33 11.33 -13.18
C ARG A 94 -9.15 10.02 -13.16
N ASP A 95 -8.58 8.93 -13.67
CA ASP A 95 -9.23 7.63 -13.76
C ASP A 95 -8.84 6.70 -12.59
N GLY A 96 -8.01 7.20 -11.65
CA GLY A 96 -7.57 6.48 -10.45
C GLY A 96 -6.36 5.56 -10.68
N ASN A 97 -5.74 5.60 -11.85
CA ASN A 97 -4.53 4.84 -12.14
C ASN A 97 -3.29 5.60 -11.65
N LEU A 98 -2.20 4.87 -11.42
CA LEU A 98 -0.90 5.49 -11.21
C LEU A 98 -0.54 6.35 -12.42
N LYS A 99 -0.20 7.61 -12.20
CA LYS A 99 0.21 8.51 -13.29
C LYS A 99 1.39 7.91 -14.07
N ALA A 100 1.29 7.93 -15.39
CA ALA A 100 2.31 7.36 -16.27
C ALA A 100 3.71 7.99 -16.06
N GLU A 101 3.76 9.29 -15.76
CA GLU A 101 5.01 9.99 -15.46
C GLU A 101 5.67 9.56 -14.14
N TYR A 102 4.96 8.83 -13.26
CA TYR A 102 5.48 8.37 -11.96
C TYR A 102 5.92 6.92 -11.95
N THR A 103 5.83 6.23 -13.07
CA THR A 103 6.26 4.83 -13.19
C THR A 103 7.04 4.58 -14.46
N ILE A 104 7.85 3.52 -14.48
CA ILE A 104 8.57 3.08 -15.67
C ILE A 104 7.81 1.94 -16.35
N GLU A 105 7.22 1.05 -15.55
CA GLU A 105 6.68 -0.25 -16.02
C GLU A 105 5.27 -0.53 -15.48
N GLY A 106 4.60 0.51 -14.97
CA GLY A 106 3.20 0.44 -14.56
C GLY A 106 2.95 0.11 -13.08
N MET A 107 3.97 -0.26 -12.30
CA MET A 107 3.83 -0.68 -10.90
C MET A 107 4.75 0.06 -9.94
N HIS A 108 6.05 0.04 -10.21
CA HIS A 108 7.02 0.68 -9.32
C HIS A 108 7.04 2.19 -9.54
N ILE A 109 7.10 2.92 -8.42
CA ILE A 109 7.12 4.37 -8.40
C ILE A 109 8.56 4.84 -8.54
N LYS A 110 8.79 5.78 -9.44
CA LYS A 110 10.07 6.45 -9.60
C LYS A 110 10.17 7.73 -8.75
N GLU A 111 11.30 8.39 -8.80
CA GLU A 111 11.63 9.53 -7.91
C GLU A 111 10.55 10.63 -7.92
N GLU A 112 10.01 10.97 -9.09
CA GLU A 112 8.99 12.02 -9.22
C GLU A 112 7.70 11.66 -8.47
N GLY A 113 7.31 10.37 -8.48
CA GLY A 113 6.17 9.89 -7.69
C GLY A 113 6.43 9.95 -6.19
N TYR A 114 7.62 9.56 -5.74
CA TYR A 114 7.99 9.71 -4.33
C TYR A 114 8.01 11.17 -3.89
N ARG A 115 8.51 12.07 -4.71
CA ARG A 115 8.48 13.52 -4.44
C ARG A 115 7.05 14.04 -4.30
N ALA A 116 6.12 13.56 -5.12
CA ALA A 116 4.72 13.99 -5.09
C ALA A 116 4.00 13.63 -3.78
N ILE A 117 4.40 12.55 -3.10
CA ILE A 117 3.79 12.08 -1.85
C ILE A 117 4.60 12.44 -0.59
N PHE A 118 5.78 13.02 -0.76
CA PHE A 118 6.72 13.25 0.35
C PHE A 118 6.13 14.12 1.46
N ASP A 119 5.50 15.24 1.11
CA ASP A 119 4.95 16.17 2.10
C ASP A 119 3.78 15.55 2.88
N LEU A 120 2.94 14.74 2.22
CA LEU A 120 1.87 14.00 2.89
C LEU A 120 2.45 12.98 3.86
N PHE A 121 3.45 12.22 3.43
CA PHE A 121 4.14 11.25 4.29
C PHE A 121 4.78 11.93 5.50
N MET A 122 5.48 13.04 5.29
CA MET A 122 6.10 13.83 6.36
C MET A 122 5.07 14.46 7.30
N GLY A 123 3.83 14.66 6.85
CA GLY A 123 2.72 15.08 7.71
C GLY A 123 2.48 14.09 8.86
N TYR A 124 2.52 12.80 8.59
CA TYR A 124 2.40 11.76 9.63
C TYR A 124 3.61 11.71 10.56
N ALA A 125 4.82 11.95 10.06
CA ALA A 125 6.03 11.98 10.86
C ALA A 125 6.14 13.19 11.82
N LYS A 126 5.41 14.26 11.55
CA LYS A 126 5.37 15.48 12.38
C LYS A 126 4.39 15.40 13.55
N GLU A 127 3.65 14.32 13.71
CA GLU A 127 2.80 14.14 14.89
C GLU A 127 3.66 14.13 16.18
N PRO A 128 3.17 14.71 17.31
CA PRO A 128 4.00 15.02 18.49
C PRO A 128 4.78 13.86 19.10
N ARG A 129 4.47 12.62 18.73
CA ARG A 129 5.11 11.40 19.28
C ARG A 129 6.48 11.08 18.68
N TRP A 130 6.85 11.73 17.58
CA TRP A 130 8.17 11.57 16.94
C TRP A 130 9.23 12.57 17.42
N ASN A 131 8.87 13.50 18.31
CA ASN A 131 9.80 14.44 18.92
C ASN A 131 10.47 13.80 20.15
N VAL A 132 11.27 12.80 19.91
CA VAL A 132 12.16 12.22 20.92
C VAL A 132 13.59 12.67 20.61
#